data_f469dbccb691afbe1856814f547cbf9a
#
_entry.id   f469dbccb691afbe1856814f547cbf9a
#
_cell.length_a   1.000
_cell.length_b   1.000
_cell.length_c   1.000
_cell.angle_alpha   90.00
_cell.angle_beta   90.00
_cell.angle_gamma   90.00
#
_symmetry.space_group_name_H-M   'P 1'
#
loop_
_entity.id
_entity.type
_entity.pdbx_description
1 polymer ?
#
loop_
_entity_poly.entity_id
_entity_poly.type
_entity_poly.pdbx_seq_one_letter_code
_entity_poly.pdbx_strand_id
1 'polypeptide(L)'
;DWRLSLMAGNFVTLTNLPPQEMDRMIERHASPLYISVQTTNGELRKKMLHHIHADRIMEHLRRFADHDMSFHCQVVLCPGINDGPELERTMRDLASLAPHALTVALVPVGLTKYREHLYPLRPYTQEEAEQVIRQAEAFQKEMLAAHGTRFVFPSDEFYQIAKHPLPDVDSYEDFPQFENGVGLLCRLKDEYETAVRLDPDEGQAEKRRVIMACGTSVAPFLRELITS
;
A
#
# COMPACT_ATOMS: atom_id res chain seq x y z
N ASP A 1 -0.07 8.59 -19.01
CA ASP A 1 -1.44 9.00 -19.32
C ASP A 1 -2.38 8.39 -18.26
N TRP A 2 -3.07 9.22 -17.50
CA TRP A 2 -4.00 8.81 -16.44
C TRP A 2 -5.08 7.84 -16.93
N ARG A 3 -5.52 7.92 -18.20
CA ARG A 3 -6.52 7.01 -18.78
C ARG A 3 -5.99 5.58 -18.90
N LEU A 4 -4.75 5.43 -19.35
CA LEU A 4 -4.11 4.11 -19.42
C LEU A 4 -3.92 3.53 -18.02
N SER A 5 -3.51 4.35 -17.05
CA SER A 5 -3.39 3.93 -15.66
C SER A 5 -4.73 3.49 -15.07
N LEU A 6 -5.80 4.26 -15.33
CA LEU A 6 -7.15 3.91 -14.89
C LEU A 6 -7.62 2.58 -15.51
N MET A 7 -7.41 2.40 -16.82
CA MET A 7 -7.81 1.15 -17.51
C MET A 7 -7.02 -0.07 -17.06
N ALA A 8 -5.76 0.13 -16.66
CA ALA A 8 -4.89 -0.93 -16.16
C ALA A 8 -5.02 -1.18 -14.65
N GLY A 9 -5.91 -0.47 -13.95
CA GLY A 9 -6.03 -0.56 -12.49
C GLY A 9 -4.83 0.01 -11.72
N ASN A 10 -4.01 0.84 -12.36
CA ASN A 10 -2.84 1.44 -11.73
C ASN A 10 -3.19 2.69 -10.93
N PHE A 11 -2.38 2.99 -9.93
CA PHE A 11 -2.52 4.18 -9.09
C PHE A 11 -2.24 5.48 -9.87
N VAL A 12 -3.15 6.46 -9.73
CA VAL A 12 -3.04 7.78 -10.35
C VAL A 12 -2.85 8.87 -9.29
N THR A 13 -2.06 9.90 -9.61
CA THR A 13 -1.80 11.02 -8.69
C THR A 13 -2.86 12.12 -8.75
N LEU A 14 -3.72 12.12 -9.76
CA LEU A 14 -4.72 13.15 -10.04
C LEU A 14 -4.14 14.58 -10.25
N THR A 15 -2.83 14.72 -10.41
CA THR A 15 -2.18 16.03 -10.56
C THR A 15 -2.41 16.68 -11.92
N ASN A 16 -2.61 15.87 -12.95
CA ASN A 16 -2.77 16.28 -14.34
C ASN A 16 -4.16 15.93 -14.91
N LEU A 17 -5.16 15.82 -14.03
CA LEU A 17 -6.54 15.53 -14.43
C LEU A 17 -7.29 16.81 -14.77
N PRO A 18 -7.66 17.05 -16.05
CA PRO A 18 -8.48 18.19 -16.41
C PRO A 18 -9.88 18.10 -15.80
N PRO A 19 -10.55 19.22 -15.47
CA PRO A 19 -11.90 19.20 -14.89
C PRO A 19 -12.91 18.40 -15.71
N GLN A 20 -12.88 18.53 -17.03
CA GLN A 20 -13.78 17.78 -17.93
C GLN A 20 -13.59 16.26 -17.87
N GLU A 21 -12.36 15.82 -17.61
CA GLU A 21 -12.08 14.39 -17.47
C GLU A 21 -12.55 13.86 -16.12
N MET A 22 -12.46 14.68 -15.08
CA MET A 22 -13.05 14.35 -13.78
C MET A 22 -14.58 14.21 -13.90
N ASP A 23 -15.25 15.14 -14.60
CA ASP A 23 -16.68 15.06 -14.85
C ASP A 23 -17.04 13.74 -15.57
N ARG A 24 -16.27 13.38 -16.59
CA ARG A 24 -16.46 12.10 -17.31
C ARG A 24 -16.26 10.87 -16.44
N MET A 25 -15.29 10.90 -15.53
CA MET A 25 -15.05 9.79 -14.58
C MET A 25 -16.26 9.62 -13.67
N ILE A 26 -16.82 10.72 -13.19
CA ILE A 26 -18.01 10.76 -12.34
C ILE A 26 -19.23 10.25 -13.12
N GLU A 27 -19.51 10.80 -14.30
CA GLU A 27 -20.63 10.40 -15.14
C GLU A 27 -20.62 8.90 -15.50
N ARG A 28 -19.43 8.31 -15.62
CA ARG A 28 -19.26 6.89 -15.96
C ARG A 28 -19.18 5.98 -14.74
N HIS A 29 -19.25 6.53 -13.54
CA HIS A 29 -19.03 5.80 -12.28
C HIS A 29 -17.80 4.88 -12.34
N ALA A 30 -16.66 5.44 -12.77
CA ALA A 30 -15.38 4.71 -12.84
C ALA A 30 -14.86 4.42 -11.41
N SER A 31 -15.39 3.41 -10.77
CA SER A 31 -15.16 3.07 -9.36
C SER A 31 -14.98 1.55 -9.20
N PRO A 32 -14.12 1.07 -8.28
CA PRO A 32 -13.24 1.87 -7.43
C PRO A 32 -12.05 2.47 -8.19
N LEU A 33 -11.58 3.64 -7.72
CA LEU A 33 -10.36 4.27 -8.22
C LEU A 33 -9.15 3.84 -7.38
N TYR A 34 -7.96 3.86 -7.98
CA TYR A 34 -6.69 3.64 -7.30
C TYR A 34 -5.87 4.93 -7.29
N ILE A 35 -5.68 5.54 -6.12
CA ILE A 35 -5.18 6.92 -6.00
C ILE A 35 -3.89 6.98 -5.18
N SER A 36 -2.82 7.49 -5.79
CA SER A 36 -1.54 7.74 -5.15
C SER A 36 -1.58 9.10 -4.43
N VAL A 37 -1.74 9.06 -3.12
CA VAL A 37 -1.98 10.25 -2.29
C VAL A 37 -0.68 10.88 -1.79
N GLN A 38 0.24 10.12 -1.25
CA GLN A 38 1.50 10.50 -0.59
C GLN A 38 1.30 11.26 0.73
N THR A 39 0.50 12.31 0.73
CA THR A 39 0.09 13.11 1.89
C THR A 39 -1.12 13.96 1.53
N THR A 40 -1.95 14.28 2.51
CA THR A 40 -3.07 15.24 2.40
C THR A 40 -2.65 16.68 2.65
N ASN A 41 -1.42 16.89 3.14
CA ASN A 41 -0.80 18.21 3.25
C ASN A 41 -0.45 18.74 1.86
N GLY A 42 -1.25 19.67 1.33
CA GLY A 42 -1.12 20.18 -0.04
C GLY A 42 0.26 20.78 -0.34
N GLU A 43 0.84 21.54 0.59
CA GLU A 43 2.16 22.15 0.40
C GLU A 43 3.28 21.11 0.38
N LEU A 44 3.21 20.11 1.26
CA LEU A 44 4.14 19.00 1.25
C LEU A 44 3.97 18.17 -0.03
N ARG A 45 2.73 17.90 -0.43
CA ARG A 45 2.44 17.13 -1.64
C ARG A 45 2.96 17.80 -2.91
N LYS A 46 2.86 19.14 -3.03
CA LYS A 46 3.48 19.90 -4.15
C LYS A 46 4.98 19.69 -4.21
N LYS A 47 5.65 19.70 -3.06
CA LYS A 47 7.10 19.45 -2.98
C LYS A 47 7.45 18.02 -3.39
N MET A 48 6.71 17.03 -2.90
CA MET A 48 6.96 15.61 -3.18
C MET A 48 6.74 15.25 -4.65
N LEU A 49 5.69 15.79 -5.27
CA LEU A 49 5.31 15.46 -6.65
C LEU A 49 5.84 16.45 -7.69
N HIS A 50 6.52 17.52 -7.28
CA HIS A 50 6.98 18.60 -8.15
C HIS A 50 5.88 19.12 -9.09
N HIS A 51 4.66 19.30 -8.58
CA HIS A 51 3.52 19.69 -9.39
C HIS A 51 2.65 20.73 -8.68
N ILE A 52 2.37 21.86 -9.35
CA ILE A 52 1.67 23.01 -8.77
C ILE A 52 0.23 22.72 -8.31
N HIS A 53 -0.43 21.75 -8.94
CA HIS A 53 -1.81 21.35 -8.63
C HIS A 53 -1.90 20.12 -7.72
N ALA A 54 -0.78 19.68 -7.16
CA ALA A 54 -0.77 18.51 -6.28
C ALA A 54 -1.48 18.76 -4.94
N ASP A 55 -1.66 20.00 -4.55
CA ASP A 55 -2.37 20.42 -3.33
C ASP A 55 -3.89 20.15 -3.36
N ARG A 56 -4.47 19.91 -4.54
CA ARG A 56 -5.92 19.73 -4.71
C ARG A 56 -6.41 18.31 -4.39
N ILE A 57 -5.57 17.45 -3.86
CA ILE A 57 -5.92 16.02 -3.64
C ILE A 57 -7.21 15.87 -2.83
N MET A 58 -7.33 16.55 -1.68
CA MET A 58 -8.52 16.43 -0.84
C MET A 58 -9.79 17.02 -1.48
N GLU A 59 -9.65 18.03 -2.32
CA GLU A 59 -10.75 18.55 -3.13
C GLU A 59 -11.28 17.49 -4.10
N HIS A 60 -10.35 16.81 -4.79
CA HIS A 60 -10.68 15.75 -5.75
C HIS A 60 -11.33 14.55 -5.07
N LEU A 61 -10.77 14.09 -3.95
CA LEU A 61 -11.30 12.95 -3.20
C LEU A 61 -12.69 13.22 -2.63
N ARG A 62 -12.93 14.42 -2.07
CA ARG A 62 -14.26 14.83 -1.61
C ARG A 62 -15.25 14.84 -2.77
N ARG A 63 -14.85 15.40 -3.90
CA ARG A 63 -15.71 15.42 -5.08
C ARG A 63 -16.09 14.02 -5.56
N PHE A 64 -15.21 13.05 -5.52
CA PHE A 64 -15.54 11.66 -5.81
C PHE A 64 -16.50 11.09 -4.78
N ALA A 65 -16.25 11.30 -3.50
CA ALA A 65 -17.13 10.85 -2.42
C ALA A 65 -18.54 11.47 -2.52
N ASP A 66 -18.65 12.76 -2.85
CA ASP A 66 -19.93 13.48 -3.04
C ASP A 66 -20.75 12.90 -4.21
N HIS A 67 -20.14 12.09 -5.08
CA HIS A 67 -20.78 11.43 -6.21
C HIS A 67 -20.79 9.89 -6.07
N ASP A 68 -20.74 9.38 -4.85
CA ASP A 68 -20.80 7.95 -4.50
C ASP A 68 -19.70 7.09 -5.17
N MET A 69 -18.55 7.68 -5.48
CA MET A 69 -17.41 6.96 -6.04
C MET A 69 -16.48 6.49 -4.94
N SER A 70 -16.15 5.21 -4.95
CA SER A 70 -15.21 4.61 -4.01
C SER A 70 -13.78 4.59 -4.55
N PHE A 71 -12.80 4.57 -3.64
CA PHE A 71 -11.39 4.56 -4.02
C PHE A 71 -10.50 3.91 -2.97
N HIS A 72 -9.42 3.30 -3.47
CA HIS A 72 -8.29 2.81 -2.69
C HIS A 72 -7.16 3.82 -2.78
N CYS A 73 -6.50 4.06 -1.65
CA CYS A 73 -5.39 5.00 -1.55
C CYS A 73 -4.05 4.28 -1.36
N GLN A 74 -2.98 4.89 -1.86
CA GLN A 74 -1.61 4.48 -1.61
C GLN A 74 -0.82 5.68 -1.09
N VAL A 75 -0.02 5.45 -0.06
CA VAL A 75 0.92 6.41 0.49
C VAL A 75 2.31 5.82 0.42
N VAL A 76 3.16 6.36 -0.45
CA VAL A 76 4.59 6.04 -0.46
C VAL A 76 5.27 6.87 0.62
N LEU A 77 5.73 6.21 1.68
CA LEU A 77 6.34 6.84 2.83
C LEU A 77 7.83 7.07 2.61
N CYS A 78 8.26 8.30 2.89
CA CYS A 78 9.65 8.74 2.83
C CYS A 78 10.08 9.16 4.25
N PRO A 79 11.12 8.52 4.84
CA PRO A 79 11.53 8.78 6.22
C PRO A 79 11.82 10.25 6.49
N GLY A 80 11.17 10.81 7.54
CA GLY A 80 11.32 12.21 7.96
C GLY A 80 10.65 13.24 7.05
N ILE A 81 9.80 12.80 6.11
CA ILE A 81 9.11 13.70 5.16
C ILE A 81 7.59 13.64 5.35
N ASN A 82 6.99 12.48 5.13
CA ASN A 82 5.53 12.29 5.20
C ASN A 82 5.10 11.17 6.16
N ASP A 83 6.00 10.75 7.05
CA ASP A 83 5.76 9.82 8.15
C ASP A 83 5.37 10.54 9.45
N GLY A 84 5.26 9.80 10.56
CA GLY A 84 4.95 10.33 11.88
C GLY A 84 3.67 11.19 11.89
N PRO A 85 3.74 12.47 12.34
CA PRO A 85 2.56 13.34 12.41
C PRO A 85 1.89 13.62 11.07
N GLU A 86 2.64 13.67 9.97
CA GLU A 86 2.08 13.85 8.63
C GLU A 86 1.33 12.60 8.17
N LEU A 87 1.82 11.40 8.51
CA LEU A 87 1.10 10.16 8.27
C LEU A 87 -0.20 10.12 9.09
N GLU A 88 -0.15 10.47 10.37
CA GLU A 88 -1.34 10.53 11.22
C GLU A 88 -2.42 11.44 10.64
N ARG A 89 -2.02 12.64 10.23
CA ARG A 89 -2.91 13.58 9.53
C ARG A 89 -3.51 12.95 8.27
N THR A 90 -2.67 12.36 7.44
CA THR A 90 -3.11 11.75 6.17
C THR A 90 -4.11 10.62 6.41
N MET A 91 -3.86 9.74 7.38
CA MET A 91 -4.78 8.65 7.72
C MET A 91 -6.14 9.18 8.20
N ARG A 92 -6.15 10.20 9.09
CA ARG A 92 -7.38 10.81 9.59
C ARG A 92 -8.17 11.55 8.51
N ASP A 93 -7.49 12.32 7.67
CA ASP A 93 -8.11 13.02 6.55
C ASP A 93 -8.77 12.04 5.57
N LEU A 94 -8.10 10.94 5.24
CA LEU A 94 -8.66 9.90 4.36
C LEU A 94 -9.80 9.13 5.04
N ALA A 95 -9.68 8.79 6.32
CA ALA A 95 -10.75 8.13 7.07
C ALA A 95 -12.01 8.98 7.18
N SER A 96 -11.89 10.31 7.17
CA SER A 96 -13.04 11.22 7.15
C SER A 96 -13.91 11.10 5.89
N LEU A 97 -13.40 10.43 4.86
CA LEU A 97 -14.10 10.17 3.59
C LEU A 97 -14.73 8.77 3.54
N ALA A 98 -14.70 8.01 4.64
CA ALA A 98 -15.42 6.74 4.72
C ALA A 98 -16.94 6.97 4.57
N PRO A 99 -17.69 6.08 3.88
CA PRO A 99 -17.29 4.77 3.36
C PRO A 99 -16.66 4.79 1.96
N HIS A 100 -16.48 5.95 1.32
CA HIS A 100 -15.99 6.04 -0.06
C HIS A 100 -14.48 5.79 -0.17
N ALA A 101 -13.68 6.28 0.77
CA ALA A 101 -12.31 5.84 0.96
C ALA A 101 -12.33 4.43 1.55
N LEU A 102 -11.99 3.43 0.75
CA LEU A 102 -12.10 2.03 1.13
C LEU A 102 -10.90 1.58 1.98
N THR A 103 -9.69 1.80 1.47
CA THR A 103 -8.46 1.37 2.16
C THR A 103 -7.27 2.27 1.80
N VAL A 104 -6.24 2.22 2.64
CA VAL A 104 -4.96 2.93 2.44
C VAL A 104 -3.81 1.94 2.58
N ALA A 105 -3.02 1.75 1.51
CA ALA A 105 -1.75 1.04 1.59
C ALA A 105 -0.63 1.99 1.99
N LEU A 106 0.20 1.58 2.93
CA LEU A 106 1.45 2.25 3.29
C LEU A 106 2.61 1.44 2.71
N VAL A 107 3.39 2.04 1.83
CA VAL A 107 4.55 1.39 1.21
C VAL A 107 5.81 2.21 1.45
N PRO A 108 6.95 1.61 1.76
CA PRO A 108 8.19 2.36 1.92
C PRO A 108 8.70 2.85 0.56
N VAL A 109 9.43 3.96 0.55
CA VAL A 109 10.05 4.48 -0.67
C VAL A 109 11.08 3.48 -1.20
N GLY A 110 10.90 3.07 -2.46
CA GLY A 110 11.86 2.28 -3.20
C GLY A 110 12.93 3.16 -3.85
N LEU A 111 14.21 2.87 -3.62
CA LEU A 111 15.31 3.64 -4.19
C LEU A 111 16.00 2.86 -5.30
N THR A 112 16.19 3.51 -6.44
CA THR A 112 16.96 2.99 -7.55
C THR A 112 18.36 3.60 -7.59
N LYS A 113 19.28 2.99 -8.31
CA LYS A 113 20.62 3.54 -8.54
C LYS A 113 20.64 4.77 -9.48
N TYR A 114 19.53 5.05 -10.15
CA TYR A 114 19.41 6.16 -11.11
C TYR A 114 18.79 7.40 -10.45
N ARG A 115 19.49 7.95 -9.43
CA ARG A 115 18.96 9.08 -8.64
C ARG A 115 19.88 10.31 -8.68
N GLU A 116 20.75 10.39 -9.65
CA GLU A 116 21.61 11.57 -9.87
C GLU A 116 20.74 12.83 -10.04
N HIS A 117 21.08 13.89 -9.31
CA HIS A 117 20.37 15.17 -9.30
C HIS A 117 18.92 15.16 -8.78
N LEU A 118 18.44 14.04 -8.22
CA LEU A 118 17.14 13.99 -7.56
C LEU A 118 17.29 14.31 -6.06
N TYR A 119 16.16 14.68 -5.44
CA TYR A 119 16.11 14.93 -3.99
C TYR A 119 16.71 13.72 -3.22
N PRO A 120 17.60 13.96 -2.26
CA PRO A 120 18.26 12.88 -1.51
C PRO A 120 17.27 12.20 -0.57
N LEU A 121 16.78 11.04 -0.99
CA LEU A 121 15.99 10.15 -0.14
C LEU A 121 16.88 9.04 0.43
N ARG A 122 16.48 8.47 1.55
CA ARG A 122 17.11 7.30 2.17
C ARG A 122 16.07 6.21 2.43
N PRO A 123 16.47 4.94 2.57
CA PRO A 123 15.56 3.88 3.00
C PRO A 123 15.20 4.06 4.48
N TYR A 124 14.16 3.35 4.92
CA TYR A 124 13.79 3.20 6.32
C TYR A 124 14.86 2.39 7.09
N THR A 125 15.10 2.78 8.35
CA THR A 125 15.79 1.89 9.31
C THR A 125 14.77 0.90 9.89
N GLN A 126 15.29 -0.12 10.59
CA GLN A 126 14.45 -1.10 11.27
C GLN A 126 13.52 -0.44 12.30
N GLU A 127 14.05 0.46 13.11
CA GLU A 127 13.32 1.16 14.16
C GLU A 127 12.24 2.10 13.60
N GLU A 128 12.54 2.79 12.51
CA GLU A 128 11.59 3.67 11.84
C GLU A 128 10.44 2.87 11.20
N ALA A 129 10.75 1.74 10.56
CA ALA A 129 9.73 0.85 10.01
C ALA A 129 8.82 0.29 11.10
N GLU A 130 9.38 -0.09 12.24
CA GLU A 130 8.61 -0.53 13.42
C GLU A 130 7.69 0.57 13.95
N GLN A 131 8.14 1.83 13.95
CA GLN A 131 7.28 2.97 14.33
C GLN A 131 6.10 3.15 13.39
N VAL A 132 6.30 3.01 12.07
CA VAL A 132 5.21 3.06 11.08
C VAL A 132 4.21 1.93 11.32
N ILE A 133 4.68 0.70 11.55
CA ILE A 133 3.80 -0.45 11.86
C ILE A 133 2.97 -0.17 13.11
N ARG A 134 3.60 0.24 14.21
CA ARG A 134 2.89 0.55 15.47
C ARG A 134 1.86 1.66 15.31
N GLN A 135 2.19 2.71 14.55
CA GLN A 135 1.26 3.81 14.26
C GLN A 135 0.05 3.31 13.46
N ALA A 136 0.29 2.51 12.42
CA ALA A 136 -0.77 1.93 11.61
C ALA A 136 -1.67 0.99 12.44
N GLU A 137 -1.09 0.11 13.25
CA GLU A 137 -1.83 -0.81 14.11
C GLU A 137 -2.68 -0.10 15.17
N ALA A 138 -2.18 1.01 15.73
CA ALA A 138 -2.96 1.83 16.65
C ALA A 138 -4.17 2.43 15.93
N PHE A 139 -3.97 2.97 14.73
CA PHE A 139 -5.04 3.52 13.91
C PHE A 139 -6.04 2.44 13.44
N GLN A 140 -5.57 1.26 13.06
CA GLN A 140 -6.41 0.11 12.71
C GLN A 140 -7.38 -0.27 13.83
N LYS A 141 -6.92 -0.25 15.10
CA LYS A 141 -7.79 -0.53 16.27
C LYS A 141 -8.92 0.48 16.41
N GLU A 142 -8.63 1.77 16.18
CA GLU A 142 -9.64 2.83 16.18
C GLU A 142 -10.66 2.60 15.04
N MET A 143 -10.19 2.30 13.84
CA MET A 143 -11.03 2.10 12.66
C MET A 143 -11.89 0.83 12.77
N LEU A 144 -11.34 -0.27 13.28
CA LEU A 144 -12.13 -1.49 13.55
C LEU A 144 -13.28 -1.22 14.52
N ALA A 145 -13.01 -0.46 15.58
CA ALA A 145 -14.04 -0.12 16.58
C ALA A 145 -15.12 0.82 16.01
N ALA A 146 -14.75 1.75 15.12
CA ALA A 146 -15.65 2.77 14.59
C ALA A 146 -16.39 2.32 13.32
N HIS A 147 -15.73 1.55 12.44
CA HIS A 147 -16.19 1.27 11.08
C HIS A 147 -16.17 -0.22 10.70
N GLY A 148 -15.64 -1.09 11.55
CA GLY A 148 -15.59 -2.54 11.28
C GLY A 148 -14.56 -2.96 10.23
N THR A 149 -13.62 -2.10 9.87
CA THR A 149 -12.50 -2.37 8.97
C THR A 149 -11.22 -1.77 9.51
N ARG A 150 -10.06 -2.37 9.21
CA ARG A 150 -8.75 -1.83 9.58
C ARG A 150 -8.38 -0.57 8.80
N PHE A 151 -8.87 -0.45 7.58
CA PHE A 151 -8.72 0.71 6.72
C PHE A 151 -7.30 0.98 6.21
N VAL A 152 -6.27 0.92 7.07
CA VAL A 152 -4.85 1.21 6.75
C VAL A 152 -4.04 -0.07 6.82
N PHE A 153 -3.21 -0.34 5.81
CA PHE A 153 -2.45 -1.57 5.71
C PHE A 153 -0.99 -1.27 5.34
N PRO A 154 -0.02 -1.48 6.27
CA PRO A 154 1.40 -1.50 5.91
C PRO A 154 1.70 -2.65 4.93
N SER A 155 2.55 -2.41 3.94
CA SER A 155 3.02 -3.45 3.03
C SER A 155 3.95 -4.43 3.73
N ASP A 156 4.08 -5.63 3.17
CA ASP A 156 4.96 -6.69 3.67
C ASP A 156 6.42 -6.22 3.81
N GLU A 157 6.84 -5.28 2.95
CA GLU A 157 8.19 -4.70 3.00
C GLU A 157 8.46 -3.97 4.31
N PHE A 158 7.47 -3.27 4.91
CA PHE A 158 7.64 -2.68 6.23
C PHE A 158 7.91 -3.73 7.31
N TYR A 159 7.18 -4.84 7.30
CA TYR A 159 7.40 -5.94 8.25
C TYR A 159 8.77 -6.60 8.05
N GLN A 160 9.22 -6.74 6.80
CA GLN A 160 10.56 -7.26 6.49
C GLN A 160 11.68 -6.31 6.97
N ILE A 161 11.56 -4.99 6.72
CA ILE A 161 12.53 -3.99 7.19
C ILE A 161 12.59 -3.98 8.72
N ALA A 162 11.43 -3.98 9.37
CA ALA A 162 11.31 -3.99 10.83
C ALA A 162 11.74 -5.32 11.48
N LYS A 163 11.90 -6.38 10.69
CA LYS A 163 12.06 -7.78 11.19
C LYS A 163 10.92 -8.15 12.15
N HIS A 164 9.75 -7.65 11.87
CA HIS A 164 8.54 -7.88 12.63
C HIS A 164 7.76 -9.05 12.02
N PRO A 165 7.13 -9.93 12.83
CA PRO A 165 6.26 -10.97 12.29
C PRO A 165 5.15 -10.39 11.40
N LEU A 166 4.82 -11.13 10.32
CA LEU A 166 3.66 -10.78 9.50
C LEU A 166 2.38 -10.95 10.31
N PRO A 167 1.37 -10.11 10.09
CA PRO A 167 0.03 -10.31 10.65
C PRO A 167 -0.59 -11.64 10.18
N ASP A 168 -1.57 -12.13 10.93
CA ASP A 168 -2.37 -13.28 10.52
C ASP A 168 -3.24 -12.96 9.30
N VAL A 169 -3.65 -14.00 8.56
CA VAL A 169 -4.45 -13.90 7.32
C VAL A 169 -5.70 -13.03 7.52
N ASP A 170 -6.42 -13.21 8.62
CA ASP A 170 -7.63 -12.43 8.94
C ASP A 170 -7.36 -10.93 9.13
N SER A 171 -6.10 -10.55 9.37
CA SER A 171 -5.70 -9.15 9.51
C SER A 171 -5.65 -8.39 8.20
N TYR A 172 -5.62 -9.10 7.09
CA TYR A 172 -5.60 -8.51 5.75
C TYR A 172 -7.00 -8.37 5.14
N GLU A 173 -8.05 -8.80 5.86
CA GLU A 173 -9.44 -8.81 5.37
C GLU A 173 -9.52 -9.57 4.02
N ASP A 174 -10.11 -8.99 2.97
CA ASP A 174 -10.17 -9.60 1.64
C ASP A 174 -8.93 -9.27 0.77
N PHE A 175 -7.78 -8.92 1.37
CA PHE A 175 -6.56 -8.51 0.67
C PHE A 175 -6.76 -7.34 -0.32
N PRO A 176 -7.44 -6.26 0.07
CA PRO A 176 -7.85 -5.19 -0.85
C PRO A 176 -6.68 -4.39 -1.44
N GLN A 177 -5.47 -4.55 -0.90
CA GLN A 177 -4.25 -3.83 -1.32
C GLN A 177 -3.14 -4.79 -1.79
N PHE A 178 -3.54 -5.96 -2.29
CA PHE A 178 -2.62 -7.01 -2.72
C PHE A 178 -1.59 -6.53 -3.75
N GLU A 179 -2.02 -5.72 -4.73
CA GLU A 179 -1.15 -5.12 -5.75
C GLU A 179 -0.08 -4.17 -5.19
N ASN A 180 -0.26 -3.70 -3.96
CA ASN A 180 0.72 -2.88 -3.24
C ASN A 180 1.67 -3.70 -2.35
N GLY A 181 1.69 -5.01 -2.50
CA GLY A 181 2.50 -5.88 -1.66
C GLY A 181 2.00 -5.97 -0.22
N VAL A 182 0.70 -5.88 -0.01
CA VAL A 182 0.06 -6.05 1.30
C VAL A 182 -0.50 -7.45 1.42
N GLY A 183 0.10 -8.27 2.28
CA GLY A 183 -0.33 -9.65 2.55
C GLY A 183 0.12 -10.68 1.51
N LEU A 184 0.97 -10.31 0.55
CA LEU A 184 1.52 -11.25 -0.44
C LEU A 184 2.29 -12.40 0.22
N LEU A 185 3.15 -12.07 1.19
CA LEU A 185 3.96 -13.07 1.89
C LEU A 185 3.12 -13.92 2.83
N CYS A 186 2.15 -13.33 3.50
CA CYS A 186 1.21 -14.05 4.36
C CYS A 186 0.42 -15.07 3.54
N ARG A 187 -0.14 -14.66 2.41
CA ARG A 187 -0.89 -15.55 1.52
C ARG A 187 -0.02 -16.63 0.91
N LEU A 188 1.19 -16.30 0.47
CA LEU A 188 2.14 -17.30 -0.04
C LEU A 188 2.46 -18.37 1.02
N LYS A 189 2.66 -17.95 2.28
CA LYS A 189 2.89 -18.88 3.38
C LYS A 189 1.69 -19.80 3.61
N ASP A 190 0.48 -19.25 3.70
CA ASP A 190 -0.74 -20.01 3.92
C ASP A 190 -1.02 -21.00 2.80
N GLU A 191 -0.85 -20.58 1.53
CA GLU A 191 -1.00 -21.46 0.35
C GLU A 191 0.06 -22.57 0.35
N TYR A 192 1.32 -22.26 0.70
CA TYR A 192 2.39 -23.24 0.78
C TYR A 192 2.13 -24.28 1.88
N GLU A 193 1.85 -23.84 3.11
CA GLU A 193 1.57 -24.71 4.25
C GLU A 193 0.33 -25.59 3.98
N THR A 194 -0.66 -25.05 3.29
CA THR A 194 -1.84 -25.82 2.87
C THR A 194 -1.50 -26.85 1.82
N ALA A 195 -0.70 -26.50 0.81
CA ALA A 195 -0.26 -27.44 -0.22
C ALA A 195 0.55 -28.59 0.39
N VAL A 196 1.50 -28.29 1.26
CA VAL A 196 2.31 -29.33 1.96
C VAL A 196 1.43 -30.25 2.80
N ARG A 197 0.44 -29.70 3.52
CA ARG A 197 -0.48 -30.50 4.35
C ARG A 197 -1.41 -31.41 3.53
N LEU A 198 -1.76 -30.98 2.32
CA LEU A 198 -2.65 -31.74 1.42
C LEU A 198 -1.90 -32.69 0.48
N ASP A 199 -0.56 -32.67 0.48
CA ASP A 199 0.23 -33.57 -0.37
C ASP A 199 0.17 -35.00 0.17
N PRO A 200 -0.45 -35.95 -0.54
CA PRO A 200 -0.58 -37.32 -0.08
C PRO A 200 0.72 -38.15 -0.25
N ASP A 201 1.72 -37.61 -0.96
CA ASP A 201 2.94 -38.36 -1.34
C ASP A 201 4.13 -38.07 -0.41
N GLU A 202 3.91 -37.74 0.86
CA GLU A 202 4.98 -37.59 1.86
C GLU A 202 5.93 -38.82 1.81
N GLY A 203 7.10 -38.64 1.22
CA GLY A 203 8.18 -39.59 1.23
C GLY A 203 8.42 -40.38 -0.07
N GLN A 204 7.61 -40.20 -1.12
CA GLN A 204 7.84 -40.82 -2.44
C GLN A 204 8.45 -39.85 -3.48
N ALA A 205 8.57 -38.57 -3.16
CA ALA A 205 9.11 -37.58 -4.08
C ALA A 205 10.59 -37.84 -4.40
N GLU A 206 10.91 -38.02 -5.69
CA GLU A 206 12.29 -38.03 -6.16
C GLU A 206 13.02 -36.75 -5.73
N LYS A 207 14.20 -36.90 -5.14
CA LYS A 207 15.02 -35.72 -4.78
C LYS A 207 15.40 -34.95 -6.03
N ARG A 208 14.82 -33.76 -6.21
CA ARG A 208 15.13 -32.88 -7.33
C ARG A 208 15.93 -31.68 -6.85
N ARG A 209 16.85 -31.21 -7.67
CA ARG A 209 17.48 -29.89 -7.47
C ARG A 209 16.65 -28.85 -8.17
N VAL A 210 16.17 -27.84 -7.40
CA VAL A 210 15.40 -26.72 -7.94
C VAL A 210 16.21 -25.45 -7.71
N ILE A 211 16.29 -24.58 -8.71
CA ILE A 211 16.84 -23.23 -8.60
C ILE A 211 15.66 -22.27 -8.64
N MET A 212 15.49 -21.51 -7.56
CA MET A 212 14.44 -20.51 -7.46
C MET A 212 15.05 -19.11 -7.56
N ALA A 213 14.72 -18.37 -8.62
CA ALA A 213 15.10 -16.97 -8.77
C ALA A 213 14.09 -16.09 -8.02
N CYS A 214 14.56 -15.22 -7.14
CA CYS A 214 13.72 -14.31 -6.37
C CYS A 214 14.42 -12.98 -6.10
N GLY A 215 13.67 -11.97 -5.64
CA GLY A 215 14.23 -10.71 -5.16
C GLY A 215 15.04 -10.90 -3.87
N THR A 216 16.04 -10.04 -3.66
CA THR A 216 16.92 -10.12 -2.48
C THR A 216 16.17 -9.90 -1.16
N SER A 217 15.12 -9.07 -1.16
CA SER A 217 14.30 -8.78 0.01
C SER A 217 13.49 -9.98 0.48
N VAL A 218 12.96 -10.79 -0.46
CA VAL A 218 12.11 -11.95 -0.14
C VAL A 218 12.91 -13.23 0.10
N ALA A 219 14.18 -13.28 -0.29
CA ALA A 219 15.01 -14.49 -0.20
C ALA A 219 15.14 -15.06 1.23
N PRO A 220 15.30 -14.27 2.30
CA PRO A 220 15.31 -14.79 3.68
C PRO A 220 13.99 -15.48 4.04
N PHE A 221 12.86 -14.87 3.73
CA PHE A 221 11.53 -15.40 3.98
C PHE A 221 11.31 -16.74 3.26
N LEU A 222 11.62 -16.81 1.95
CA LEU A 222 11.49 -18.05 1.18
C LEU A 222 12.39 -19.16 1.73
N ARG A 223 13.60 -18.83 2.16
CA ARG A 223 14.51 -19.83 2.76
C ARG A 223 13.92 -20.41 4.05
N GLU A 224 13.39 -19.57 4.92
CA GLU A 224 12.71 -20.02 6.14
C GLU A 224 11.50 -20.91 5.80
N LEU A 225 10.66 -20.45 4.88
CA LEU A 225 9.44 -21.16 4.49
C LEU A 225 9.69 -22.58 3.94
N ILE A 226 10.75 -22.76 3.13
CA ILE A 226 11.06 -24.09 2.53
C ILE A 226 11.90 -24.98 3.42
N THR A 227 12.37 -24.49 4.59
CA THR A 227 13.15 -25.29 5.55
C THR A 227 12.36 -25.62 6.81
N SER A 228 11.19 -25.02 7.00
CA SER A 228 10.25 -25.34 8.08
C SER A 228 9.47 -26.59 7.76
#